data_c0b57a94b0f0147489d4155067d33752
#
_entry.id   c0b57a94b0f0147489d4155067d33752
#
_cell.length_a   1.000
_cell.length_b   1.000
_cell.length_c   1.000
_cell.angle_alpha   90.00
_cell.angle_beta   90.00
_cell.angle_gamma   90.00
#
_symmetry.space_group_name_H-M   'P 1'
#
loop_
_entity.id
_entity.type
_entity.pdbx_description
1 polymer ?
#
loop_
_entity_poly.entity_id
_entity_poly.type
_entity_poly.pdbx_seq_one_letter_code
_entity_poly.pdbx_strand_id
1 'polypeptide(L)'
;MTKAKTYSSATLWHQDNRYWSFEEENLVSVWLALGDENKKNGCLYVIPGSHRLEIHPERFNEALFLKNNDVQNELLIKNAEAAELQKGDVLFFHSKLFHAAGRNNTSETKLSVVFTYHESGNNPIVGSRSAEQPSIQISRASKSDK
;
A
#
# COMPACT_ATOMS: atom_id res chain seq x y z
N MET A 1 -9.26 0.45 5.24
CA MET A 1 -9.42 1.73 4.48
C MET A 1 -10.88 1.88 4.06
N THR A 2 -11.46 3.06 4.23
CA THR A 2 -12.86 3.33 3.87
C THR A 2 -12.91 4.46 2.86
N LYS A 3 -13.62 4.27 1.76
CA LYS A 3 -13.90 5.31 0.76
C LYS A 3 -15.39 5.56 0.64
N ALA A 4 -15.89 6.52 1.42
CA ALA A 4 -17.28 6.99 1.33
C ALA A 4 -17.46 7.91 0.11
N LYS A 5 -18.68 7.94 -0.45
CA LYS A 5 -19.02 8.79 -1.61
C LYS A 5 -18.74 10.28 -1.36
N THR A 6 -19.16 10.80 -0.23
CA THR A 6 -19.14 12.24 0.04
C THR A 6 -17.76 12.76 0.47
N TYR A 7 -16.92 11.91 1.04
CA TYR A 7 -15.60 12.26 1.58
C TYR A 7 -14.46 11.50 0.92
N SER A 8 -14.71 10.90 -0.26
CA SER A 8 -13.70 10.13 -0.96
C SER A 8 -12.63 11.06 -1.55
N SER A 9 -11.39 10.86 -1.15
CA SER A 9 -10.21 11.46 -1.77
C SER A 9 -9.46 10.41 -2.61
N ALA A 10 -8.79 10.86 -3.64
CA ALA A 10 -7.76 10.05 -4.28
C ALA A 10 -6.57 9.90 -3.32
N THR A 11 -5.93 8.75 -3.33
CA THR A 11 -4.62 8.56 -2.69
C THR A 11 -3.55 8.74 -3.74
N LEU A 12 -2.62 9.66 -3.51
CA LEU A 12 -1.54 9.95 -4.46
C LEU A 12 -0.55 8.79 -4.54
N TRP A 13 0.25 8.76 -5.61
CA TRP A 13 1.28 7.74 -5.85
C TRP A 13 2.34 7.76 -4.75
N HIS A 14 2.49 6.64 -4.05
CA HIS A 14 3.43 6.46 -2.95
C HIS A 14 3.86 5.01 -2.80
N GLN A 15 4.81 4.80 -1.92
CA GLN A 15 5.25 3.51 -1.40
C GLN A 15 4.85 3.42 0.08
N ASP A 16 4.46 2.26 0.56
CA ASP A 16 4.06 2.08 1.97
C ASP A 16 5.22 2.29 2.96
N ASN A 17 6.46 2.14 2.51
CA ASN A 17 7.66 2.45 3.32
C ASN A 17 7.63 3.85 3.95
N ARG A 18 6.90 4.81 3.38
CA ARG A 18 6.71 6.14 4.00
C ARG A 18 6.09 6.11 5.39
N TYR A 19 5.41 5.03 5.75
CA TYR A 19 4.74 4.87 7.03
C TYR A 19 5.57 4.10 8.05
N TRP A 20 6.64 3.44 7.61
CA TRP A 20 7.38 2.47 8.39
C TRP A 20 8.87 2.82 8.45
N SER A 21 9.48 2.60 9.60
CA SER A 21 10.91 2.83 9.83
C SER A 21 11.51 1.56 10.44
N PHE A 22 11.95 0.67 9.59
CA PHE A 22 12.60 -0.59 9.92
C PHE A 22 14.03 -0.60 9.40
N GLU A 23 14.89 -1.47 9.96
CA GLU A 23 16.28 -1.65 9.52
C GLU A 23 16.36 -2.03 8.05
N GLU A 24 15.41 -2.87 7.60
CA GLU A 24 15.25 -3.24 6.20
C GLU A 24 13.87 -2.83 5.67
N GLU A 25 13.86 -2.31 4.47
CA GLU A 25 12.63 -1.90 3.76
C GLU A 25 11.84 -3.07 3.17
N ASN A 26 12.12 -4.29 3.63
CA ASN A 26 11.52 -5.52 3.12
C ASN A 26 10.26 -5.89 3.89
N LEU A 27 9.19 -5.13 3.68
CA LEU A 27 7.89 -5.37 4.28
C LEU A 27 6.88 -5.77 3.19
N VAL A 28 5.84 -6.49 3.59
CA VAL A 28 4.75 -6.92 2.72
C VAL A 28 3.45 -6.29 3.18
N SER A 29 2.82 -5.55 2.28
CA SER A 29 1.45 -5.07 2.46
C SER A 29 0.46 -6.11 1.97
N VAL A 30 -0.56 -6.38 2.77
CA VAL A 30 -1.64 -7.31 2.48
C VAL A 30 -2.95 -6.55 2.46
N TRP A 31 -3.56 -6.45 1.30
CA TRP A 31 -4.80 -5.74 1.07
C TRP A 31 -5.94 -6.74 0.91
N LEU A 32 -6.90 -6.73 1.82
CA LEU A 32 -8.10 -7.55 1.77
C LEU A 32 -9.30 -6.72 1.31
N ALA A 33 -9.91 -7.14 0.21
CA ALA A 33 -11.14 -6.55 -0.31
C ALA A 33 -12.36 -7.05 0.49
N LEU A 34 -13.04 -6.17 1.23
CA LEU A 34 -14.28 -6.51 1.95
C LEU A 34 -15.54 -6.34 1.10
N GLY A 35 -15.40 -5.85 -0.09
CA GLY A 35 -16.39 -5.71 -1.16
C GLY A 35 -15.67 -5.65 -2.49
N ASP A 36 -16.42 -5.66 -3.61
CA ASP A 36 -15.84 -5.54 -4.93
C ASP A 36 -15.12 -4.19 -5.09
N GLU A 37 -13.92 -4.23 -5.67
CA GLU A 37 -13.10 -3.07 -5.96
C GLU A 37 -12.86 -2.94 -7.45
N ASN A 38 -13.22 -1.80 -8.02
CA ASN A 38 -13.09 -1.51 -9.43
C ASN A 38 -12.73 -0.02 -9.66
N LYS A 39 -12.50 0.35 -10.91
CA LYS A 39 -12.13 1.73 -11.27
C LYS A 39 -13.18 2.77 -10.85
N LYS A 40 -14.46 2.41 -10.82
CA LYS A 40 -15.55 3.35 -10.47
C LYS A 40 -15.58 3.66 -8.98
N ASN A 41 -15.30 2.67 -8.12
CA ASN A 41 -15.32 2.85 -6.66
C ASN A 41 -13.94 3.11 -6.06
N GLY A 42 -12.92 3.35 -6.90
CA GLY A 42 -11.59 3.76 -6.48
C GLY A 42 -10.72 2.60 -5.98
N CYS A 43 -10.61 1.55 -6.78
CA CYS A 43 -9.64 0.47 -6.56
C CYS A 43 -8.20 0.99 -6.52
N LEU A 44 -7.28 0.13 -6.12
CA LEU A 44 -5.85 0.40 -6.23
C LEU A 44 -5.42 0.42 -7.70
N TYR A 45 -4.45 1.29 -7.97
CA TYR A 45 -3.59 1.23 -9.14
C TYR A 45 -2.19 0.92 -8.65
N VAL A 46 -1.50 0.03 -9.31
CA VAL A 46 -0.12 -0.38 -9.00
C VAL A 46 0.77 -0.18 -10.21
N ILE A 47 2.06 0.04 -9.99
CA ILE A 47 3.05 0.06 -11.08
C ILE A 47 3.87 -1.23 -10.96
N PRO A 48 3.61 -2.25 -11.78
CA PRO A 48 4.28 -3.54 -11.69
C PRO A 48 5.80 -3.41 -11.77
N GLY A 49 6.51 -4.14 -10.91
CA GLY A 49 7.99 -4.13 -10.87
C GLY A 49 8.62 -2.91 -10.22
N SER A 50 7.87 -1.88 -9.89
CA SER A 50 8.40 -0.61 -9.37
C SER A 50 9.08 -0.71 -7.99
N HIS A 51 8.83 -1.76 -7.22
CA HIS A 51 9.50 -2.03 -5.95
C HIS A 51 11.01 -2.30 -6.10
N ARG A 52 11.48 -2.59 -7.33
CA ARG A 52 12.90 -2.82 -7.65
C ARG A 52 13.61 -1.57 -8.14
N LEU A 53 12.88 -0.48 -8.33
CA LEU A 53 13.44 0.76 -8.84
C LEU A 53 14.01 1.59 -7.69
N GLU A 54 15.20 2.13 -7.91
CA GLU A 54 15.72 3.20 -7.09
C GLU A 54 15.27 4.54 -7.66
N ILE A 55 14.53 5.27 -6.85
CA ILE A 55 13.95 6.56 -7.24
C ILE A 55 14.68 7.66 -6.48
N HIS A 56 15.20 8.63 -7.21
CA HIS A 56 15.93 9.76 -6.59
C HIS A 56 15.00 10.56 -5.66
N PRO A 57 15.45 10.95 -4.44
CA PRO A 57 14.62 11.66 -3.46
C PRO A 57 13.95 12.92 -3.99
N GLU A 58 14.57 13.64 -4.92
CA GLU A 58 14.02 14.85 -5.54
C GLU A 58 12.73 14.63 -6.31
N ARG A 59 12.42 13.40 -6.69
CA ARG A 59 11.18 13.03 -7.37
C ARG A 59 9.96 12.93 -6.45
N PHE A 60 10.20 13.01 -5.13
CA PHE A 60 9.14 13.02 -4.13
C PHE A 60 8.91 14.43 -3.59
N ASN A 61 7.69 14.67 -3.13
CA ASN A 61 7.39 15.84 -2.29
C ASN A 61 7.75 15.56 -0.81
N GLU A 62 7.63 16.56 0.05
CA GLU A 62 7.92 16.44 1.48
C GLU A 62 7.13 15.33 2.20
N ALA A 63 5.95 15.01 1.70
CA ALA A 63 5.12 13.94 2.23
C ALA A 63 5.38 12.58 1.56
N LEU A 64 6.48 12.41 0.83
CA LEU A 64 6.91 11.19 0.16
C LEU A 64 5.90 10.62 -0.86
N PHE A 65 5.16 11.51 -1.53
CA PHE A 65 4.41 11.18 -2.73
C PHE A 65 5.21 11.56 -3.98
N LEU A 66 5.03 10.83 -5.08
CA LEU A 66 5.59 11.23 -6.36
C LEU A 66 5.07 12.63 -6.76
N LYS A 67 5.99 13.51 -7.17
CA LYS A 67 5.62 14.84 -7.68
C LYS A 67 4.85 14.72 -9.00
N ASN A 68 3.75 15.43 -9.12
CA ASN A 68 2.90 15.41 -10.33
C ASN A 68 3.49 16.14 -11.53
N ASN A 69 4.45 17.03 -11.30
CA ASN A 69 5.10 17.87 -12.33
C ASN A 69 6.50 17.35 -12.71
N ASP A 70 6.79 16.10 -12.47
CA ASP A 70 8.04 15.44 -12.83
C ASP A 70 7.80 14.53 -14.03
N VAL A 71 8.46 14.78 -15.14
CA VAL A 71 8.29 14.03 -16.41
C VAL A 71 8.63 12.55 -16.25
N GLN A 72 9.63 12.21 -15.43
CA GLN A 72 9.98 10.82 -15.19
C GLN A 72 8.90 10.10 -14.36
N ASN A 73 8.25 10.82 -13.44
CA ASN A 73 7.11 10.28 -12.69
C ASN A 73 5.91 10.06 -13.61
N GLU A 74 5.63 10.99 -14.51
CA GLU A 74 4.56 10.83 -15.51
C GLU A 74 4.80 9.60 -16.40
N LEU A 75 6.03 9.40 -16.85
CA LEU A 75 6.40 8.22 -17.64
C LEU A 75 6.27 6.92 -16.84
N LEU A 76 6.66 6.93 -15.57
CA LEU A 76 6.51 5.79 -14.68
C LEU A 76 5.03 5.44 -14.46
N ILE A 77 4.20 6.44 -14.20
CA ILE A 77 2.76 6.29 -13.94
C ILE A 77 2.00 5.77 -15.16
N LYS A 78 2.48 5.99 -16.38
CA LYS A 78 1.86 5.42 -17.59
C LYS A 78 1.84 3.89 -17.62
N ASN A 79 2.69 3.24 -16.83
CA ASN A 79 2.71 1.79 -16.69
C ASN A 79 1.79 1.28 -15.57
N ALA A 80 0.94 2.13 -15.03
CA ALA A 80 0.05 1.76 -13.94
C ALA A 80 -1.09 0.86 -14.43
N GLU A 81 -1.37 -0.17 -13.65
CA GLU A 81 -2.46 -1.11 -13.86
C GLU A 81 -3.46 -1.03 -12.71
N ALA A 82 -4.74 -1.20 -13.02
CA ALA A 82 -5.78 -1.25 -12.01
C ALA A 82 -5.83 -2.65 -11.37
N ALA A 83 -5.74 -2.72 -10.06
CA ALA A 83 -5.97 -3.93 -9.30
C ALA A 83 -7.47 -4.01 -8.95
N GLU A 84 -8.25 -4.56 -9.87
CA GLU A 84 -9.68 -4.81 -9.64
C GLU A 84 -9.83 -6.13 -8.89
N LEU A 85 -10.53 -6.12 -7.77
CA LEU A 85 -10.66 -7.24 -6.84
C LEU A 85 -12.13 -7.56 -6.60
N GLN A 86 -12.45 -8.83 -6.40
CA GLN A 86 -13.74 -9.27 -5.90
C GLN A 86 -13.72 -9.32 -4.37
N LYS A 87 -14.90 -9.29 -3.76
CA LYS A 87 -15.03 -9.44 -2.31
C LYS A 87 -14.35 -10.74 -1.83
N GLY A 88 -13.43 -10.61 -0.90
CA GLY A 88 -12.63 -11.70 -0.34
C GLY A 88 -11.29 -11.92 -1.00
N ASP A 89 -11.01 -11.26 -2.14
CA ASP A 89 -9.68 -11.30 -2.74
C ASP A 89 -8.65 -10.61 -1.86
N VAL A 90 -7.43 -11.13 -1.93
CA VAL A 90 -6.29 -10.60 -1.18
C VAL A 90 -5.16 -10.27 -2.15
N LEU A 91 -4.73 -9.02 -2.14
CA LEU A 91 -3.57 -8.55 -2.89
C LEU A 91 -2.36 -8.43 -1.97
N PHE A 92 -1.29 -9.15 -2.28
CA PHE A 92 0.00 -9.04 -1.60
C PHE A 92 0.94 -8.19 -2.45
N PHE A 93 1.58 -7.22 -1.85
CA PHE A 93 2.58 -6.42 -2.55
C PHE A 93 3.69 -5.94 -1.62
N HIS A 94 4.87 -5.74 -2.20
CA HIS A 94 6.03 -5.22 -1.48
C HIS A 94 5.78 -3.77 -1.05
N SER A 95 6.20 -3.38 0.15
CA SER A 95 6.04 -2.01 0.69
C SER A 95 6.65 -0.91 -0.20
N LYS A 96 7.62 -1.25 -1.04
CA LYS A 96 8.21 -0.35 -2.07
C LYS A 96 7.45 -0.34 -3.40
N LEU A 97 6.35 -1.07 -3.56
CA LEU A 97 5.55 -1.00 -4.77
C LEU A 97 4.83 0.36 -4.83
N PHE A 98 5.04 1.11 -5.92
CA PHE A 98 4.26 2.32 -6.14
C PHE A 98 2.81 1.97 -6.41
N HIS A 99 1.95 2.59 -5.61
CA HIS A 99 0.52 2.45 -5.76
C HIS A 99 -0.22 3.75 -5.44
N ALA A 100 -1.43 3.82 -5.92
CA ALA A 100 -2.36 4.93 -5.72
C ALA A 100 -3.78 4.39 -5.67
N ALA A 101 -4.76 5.21 -5.30
CA ALA A 101 -6.15 4.81 -5.37
C ALA A 101 -7.04 5.94 -5.87
N GLY A 102 -7.94 5.62 -6.78
CA GLY A 102 -8.91 6.55 -7.32
C GLY A 102 -9.92 7.05 -6.29
N ARG A 103 -10.74 8.02 -6.67
CA ARG A 103 -11.92 8.42 -5.89
C ARG A 103 -13.02 7.37 -6.04
N ASN A 104 -13.84 7.24 -5.02
CA ASN A 104 -15.08 6.49 -5.13
C ASN A 104 -16.16 7.41 -5.75
N ASN A 105 -16.56 7.10 -6.97
CA ASN A 105 -17.60 7.81 -7.71
C ASN A 105 -18.94 7.07 -7.70
N THR A 106 -19.09 6.08 -6.81
CA THR A 106 -20.34 5.31 -6.66
C THR A 106 -21.16 5.81 -5.45
N SER A 107 -22.38 5.33 -5.32
CA SER A 107 -23.25 5.61 -4.16
C SER A 107 -22.93 4.75 -2.94
N GLU A 108 -22.10 3.71 -3.09
CA GLU A 108 -21.79 2.76 -2.04
C GLU A 108 -20.43 3.01 -1.43
N THR A 109 -20.25 2.62 -0.17
CA THR A 109 -18.97 2.73 0.51
C THR A 109 -18.08 1.54 0.14
N LYS A 110 -16.87 1.83 -0.33
CA LYS A 110 -15.84 0.81 -0.52
C LYS A 110 -15.09 0.57 0.80
N LEU A 111 -14.95 -0.69 1.18
CA LEU A 111 -14.25 -1.11 2.39
C LEU A 111 -13.11 -2.07 2.06
N SER A 112 -11.95 -1.82 2.65
CA SER A 112 -10.77 -2.68 2.56
C SER A 112 -10.03 -2.69 3.89
N VAL A 113 -9.35 -3.78 4.19
CA VAL A 113 -8.43 -3.87 5.35
C VAL A 113 -7.02 -4.03 4.82
N VAL A 114 -6.08 -3.34 5.46
CA VAL A 114 -4.66 -3.38 5.11
C VAL A 114 -3.86 -3.80 6.33
N PHE A 115 -3.00 -4.79 6.14
CA PHE A 115 -2.03 -5.23 7.13
C PHE A 115 -0.63 -5.10 6.53
N THR A 116 0.35 -4.77 7.37
CA THR A 116 1.75 -4.77 6.96
C THR A 116 2.51 -5.79 7.79
N TYR A 117 3.27 -6.63 7.13
CA TYR A 117 4.08 -7.68 7.73
C TYR A 117 5.56 -7.44 7.47
N HIS A 118 6.38 -7.81 8.44
CA HIS A 118 7.84 -7.84 8.33
C HIS A 118 8.37 -9.15 8.91
N GLU A 119 9.59 -9.49 8.58
CA GLU A 119 10.28 -10.62 9.17
C GLU A 119 10.58 -10.36 10.65
N SER A 120 10.55 -11.40 11.49
CA SER A 120 10.77 -11.28 12.93
C SER A 120 12.15 -10.74 13.32
N GLY A 121 13.15 -10.88 12.44
CA GLY A 121 14.49 -10.32 12.60
C GLY A 121 14.66 -8.89 12.10
N ASN A 122 13.69 -8.34 11.39
CA ASN A 122 13.72 -6.96 10.90
C ASN A 122 13.19 -6.02 12.00
N ASN A 123 14.06 -5.31 12.68
CA ASN A 123 13.68 -4.49 13.83
C ASN A 123 13.27 -3.08 13.41
N PRO A 124 12.36 -2.44 14.14
CA PRO A 124 12.08 -1.03 13.96
C PRO A 124 13.28 -0.17 14.39
N ILE A 125 13.55 0.91 13.66
CA ILE A 125 14.61 1.86 14.00
C ILE A 125 14.29 2.52 15.34
N VAL A 126 15.24 2.48 16.28
CA VAL A 126 15.09 3.05 17.61
C VAL A 126 14.74 4.54 17.53
N GLY A 127 13.75 4.97 18.34
CA GLY A 127 13.25 6.35 18.38
C GLY A 127 12.29 6.70 17.23
N SER A 128 11.99 5.76 16.34
CA SER A 128 10.98 5.95 15.31
C SER A 128 9.56 5.63 15.80
N ARG A 129 8.55 6.13 15.09
CA ARG A 129 7.14 5.77 15.34
C ARG A 129 6.92 4.25 15.29
N SER A 130 7.63 3.53 14.43
CA SER A 130 7.52 2.07 14.34
C SER A 130 8.00 1.37 15.60
N ALA A 131 8.99 1.91 16.30
CA ALA A 131 9.48 1.38 17.58
C ALA A 131 8.51 1.65 18.75
N GLU A 132 7.70 2.68 18.66
CA GLU A 132 6.69 3.01 19.69
C GLU A 132 5.43 2.13 19.57
N GLN A 133 5.24 1.46 18.44
CA GLN A 133 4.09 0.59 18.18
C GLN A 133 4.59 -0.84 17.89
N PRO A 134 4.74 -1.68 18.94
CA PRO A 134 5.32 -3.00 18.75
C PRO A 134 4.49 -3.87 17.81
N SER A 135 5.19 -4.65 17.01
CA SER A 135 4.58 -5.63 16.10
C SER A 135 3.99 -6.80 16.90
N ILE A 136 2.93 -7.38 16.36
CA ILE A 136 2.32 -8.59 16.91
C ILE A 136 2.97 -9.79 16.23
N GLN A 137 3.62 -10.65 17.01
CA GLN A 137 4.21 -11.88 16.50
C GLN A 137 3.11 -12.86 16.08
N ILE A 138 3.15 -13.31 14.83
CA ILE A 138 2.27 -14.35 14.33
C ILE A 138 3.00 -15.69 14.44
N SER A 139 2.52 -16.57 15.32
CA SER A 139 3.00 -17.94 15.39
C SER A 139 2.26 -18.84 14.38
N ARG A 140 2.95 -19.85 13.86
CA ARG A 140 2.27 -20.93 13.13
C ARG A 140 1.20 -21.55 14.04
N ALA A 141 -0.03 -21.67 13.55
CA ALA A 141 -1.01 -22.49 14.23
C ALA A 141 -0.43 -23.91 14.40
N SER A 142 -0.36 -24.40 15.64
CA SER A 142 -0.02 -25.79 15.89
C SER A 142 -1.05 -26.63 15.12
N LYS A 143 -0.58 -27.55 14.26
CA LYS A 143 -1.47 -28.56 13.71
C LYS A 143 -2.01 -29.33 14.93
N SER A 144 -3.26 -29.12 15.27
CA SER A 144 -3.97 -30.05 16.15
C SER A 144 -4.04 -31.35 15.38
N ASP A 145 -3.28 -32.34 15.81
CA ASP A 145 -3.45 -33.72 15.36
C ASP A 145 -4.93 -34.11 15.59
N LYS A 146 -5.61 -34.34 14.48
CA LYS A 146 -6.94 -34.96 14.47
C LYS A 146 -6.77 -36.45 14.38
#